data_42a4e85cbeb16204c5e14788308db40f
#
_entry.id   42a4e85cbeb16204c5e14788308db40f
#
_cell.length_a   1.000
_cell.length_b   1.000
_cell.length_c   1.000
_cell.angle_alpha   90.00
_cell.angle_beta   90.00
_cell.angle_gamma   90.00
#
_symmetry.space_group_name_H-M   'P 1'
#
loop_
_entity.id
_entity.type
_entity.pdbx_description
1 polymer ?
#
loop_
_entity_poly.entity_id
_entity_poly.type
_entity_poly.pdbx_seq_one_letter_code
_entity_poly.pdbx_strand_id
1 'polypeptide(L)'
;MSLLGKLFPKKQPVCCREMPTWDEIVEYMQGKELTFFADAIVRVIDSRDHAKRVIILRSDHGYYKTVYEEIRVWDEDEWIYFCNDPNRYPAYWEPVESSINTKSFYGTQEDAIKAITESHEYEMYFA
;
A
#
# COMPACT_ATOMS: atom_id res chain seq x y z
N MET A 1 15.26 17.91 -28.09
CA MET A 1 15.29 18.39 -27.70
C MET A 1 15.46 19.03 -27.76
N SER A 2 15.19 19.29 -28.01
CA SER A 2 15.24 20.02 -27.75
C SER A 2 15.46 21.00 -27.72
N LEU A 3 15.17 21.56 -28.15
CA LEU A 3 15.55 22.53 -27.78
C LEU A 3 15.22 22.99 -26.89
N LEU A 4 14.54 22.80 -26.84
CA LEU A 4 14.26 22.87 -25.75
C LEU A 4 14.68 21.86 -25.16
N GLY A 5 14.65 20.90 -25.69
CA GLY A 5 15.15 19.83 -25.03
C GLY A 5 16.53 19.99 -24.86
N LYS A 6 16.95 20.58 -25.43
CA LYS A 6 18.05 20.85 -25.12
C LYS A 6 18.10 21.76 -24.28
N LEU A 7 17.34 22.17 -24.31
CA LEU A 7 17.32 22.93 -23.38
C LEU A 7 16.71 22.51 -22.30
N PHE A 8 16.03 21.82 -22.24
CA PHE A 8 15.62 21.42 -21.12
C PHE A 8 15.84 20.16 -20.93
N PRO A 9 16.23 19.69 -21.56
CA PRO A 9 16.32 18.56 -21.20
C PRO A 9 17.09 18.11 -20.31
N LYS A 10 17.22 18.14 -20.35
CA LYS A 10 17.68 17.65 -19.62
C LYS A 10 18.09 17.91 -18.57
N LYS A 11 17.51 18.21 -18.27
CA LYS A 11 17.92 18.44 -17.20
C LYS A 11 17.68 17.55 -16.22
N GLN A 12 18.16 16.53 -16.11
CA GLN A 12 18.04 15.55 -15.10
C GLN A 12 18.61 16.06 -13.82
N PRO A 13 17.94 15.89 -12.69
CA PRO A 13 18.57 16.19 -11.42
C PRO A 13 19.75 15.28 -11.24
N VAL A 14 20.91 15.87 -11.02
CA VAL A 14 22.13 15.07 -10.95
C VAL A 14 22.27 14.27 -9.69
N CYS A 15 21.57 14.65 -8.64
CA CYS A 15 21.69 13.99 -7.34
C CYS A 15 20.42 13.22 -6.97
N CYS A 16 19.72 12.77 -7.97
CA CYS A 16 18.49 12.02 -7.76
C CYS A 16 18.80 10.71 -7.03
N ARG A 17 18.02 10.43 -5.98
CA ARG A 17 18.13 9.15 -5.29
C ARG A 17 17.71 8.04 -6.24
N GLU A 18 18.42 6.94 -6.19
CA GLU A 18 18.03 5.78 -6.98
C GLU A 18 16.75 5.18 -6.46
N MET A 19 15.98 4.60 -7.37
CA MET A 19 14.80 3.85 -7.01
C MET A 19 15.23 2.64 -6.18
N PRO A 20 14.65 2.44 -4.99
CA PRO A 20 14.98 1.25 -4.21
C PRO A 20 14.59 -0.03 -4.93
N THR A 21 15.21 -1.12 -4.56
CA THR A 21 14.82 -2.44 -5.08
C THR A 21 13.47 -2.84 -4.49
N TRP A 22 12.84 -3.82 -5.14
CA TRP A 22 11.56 -4.33 -4.64
C TRP A 22 11.68 -4.84 -3.20
N ASP A 23 12.74 -5.58 -2.89
CA ASP A 23 12.93 -6.10 -1.54
C ASP A 23 13.08 -4.97 -0.52
N GLU A 24 13.80 -3.92 -0.88
CA GLU A 24 13.94 -2.75 -0.01
C GLU A 24 12.61 -2.05 0.20
N ILE A 25 11.80 -1.95 -0.86
CA ILE A 25 10.49 -1.32 -0.79
C ILE A 25 9.57 -2.10 0.15
N VAL A 26 9.53 -3.42 -0.02
CA VAL A 26 8.67 -4.26 0.81
C VAL A 26 9.05 -4.11 2.28
N GLU A 27 10.34 -4.15 2.57
CA GLU A 27 10.82 -4.02 3.95
C GLU A 27 10.47 -2.65 4.53
N TYR A 28 10.71 -1.59 3.76
CA TYR A 28 10.44 -0.23 4.23
C TYR A 28 8.95 0.00 4.50
N MET A 29 8.09 -0.56 3.67
CA MET A 29 6.65 -0.29 3.74
C MET A 29 5.94 -1.03 4.87
N GLN A 30 6.62 -1.94 5.55
CA GLN A 30 5.98 -2.67 6.65
C GLN A 30 5.60 -1.70 7.78
N GLY A 31 4.33 -1.75 8.18
CA GLY A 31 3.81 -0.88 9.24
C GLY A 31 3.59 0.56 8.85
N LYS A 32 3.85 0.93 7.60
CA LYS A 32 3.68 2.32 7.15
C LYS A 32 2.22 2.61 6.83
N GLU A 33 1.86 3.88 6.95
CA GLU A 33 0.56 4.43 6.52
C GLU A 33 -0.64 3.87 7.28
N LEU A 34 -0.40 3.23 8.42
CA LEU A 34 -1.51 2.75 9.24
C LEU A 34 -2.24 3.88 9.94
N THR A 35 -1.58 5.01 10.17
CA THR A 35 -2.17 6.16 10.82
C THR A 35 -3.18 6.91 9.96
N PHE A 36 -3.29 6.53 8.68
CA PHE A 36 -4.25 7.18 7.79
C PHE A 36 -5.69 6.74 8.05
N PHE A 37 -5.90 5.70 8.84
CA PHE A 37 -7.25 5.21 9.10
C PHE A 37 -7.87 5.95 10.28
N ALA A 38 -9.11 6.39 10.09
CA ALA A 38 -9.86 7.08 11.15
C ALA A 38 -10.34 6.11 12.21
N ASP A 39 -10.70 4.89 11.79
CA ASP A 39 -11.18 3.86 12.71
C ASP A 39 -10.01 3.17 13.39
N ALA A 40 -10.29 2.55 14.53
CA ALA A 40 -9.26 1.85 15.28
C ALA A 40 -8.83 0.59 14.53
N ILE A 41 -7.52 0.38 14.43
CA ILE A 41 -6.98 -0.83 13.86
C ILE A 41 -6.96 -1.90 14.95
N VAL A 42 -7.63 -3.02 14.69
CA VAL A 42 -7.62 -4.12 15.65
C VAL A 42 -6.70 -5.25 15.21
N ARG A 43 -6.41 -5.34 13.93
CA ARG A 43 -5.50 -6.38 13.45
C ARG A 43 -5.01 -6.05 12.04
N VAL A 44 -3.76 -6.44 11.76
CA VAL A 44 -3.18 -6.38 10.42
C VAL A 44 -2.72 -7.80 10.07
N ILE A 45 -3.16 -8.30 8.93
CA ILE A 45 -2.78 -9.62 8.46
C ILE A 45 -1.94 -9.44 7.20
N ASP A 46 -0.69 -9.90 7.26
CA ASP A 46 0.25 -9.73 6.16
C ASP A 46 0.23 -10.93 5.23
N SER A 47 0.40 -10.68 3.93
CA SER A 47 0.59 -11.75 2.97
C SER A 47 1.95 -12.44 3.19
N ARG A 48 2.13 -13.60 2.55
CA ARG A 48 3.37 -14.36 2.70
C ARG A 48 4.59 -13.57 2.27
N ASP A 49 4.45 -12.77 1.22
CA ASP A 49 5.55 -11.95 0.70
C ASP A 49 5.58 -10.54 1.30
N HIS A 50 4.67 -10.24 2.23
CA HIS A 50 4.55 -8.95 2.90
C HIS A 50 4.24 -7.77 1.96
N ALA A 51 3.87 -8.03 0.71
CA ALA A 51 3.55 -7.00 -0.26
C ALA A 51 2.07 -6.66 -0.27
N LYS A 52 1.25 -7.40 0.44
CA LYS A 52 -0.19 -7.19 0.56
C LYS A 52 -0.58 -7.32 2.02
N ARG A 53 -1.65 -6.64 2.41
CA ARG A 53 -2.11 -6.75 3.79
C ARG A 53 -3.62 -6.55 3.86
N VAL A 54 -4.24 -7.15 4.87
CA VAL A 54 -5.63 -6.89 5.21
C VAL A 54 -5.65 -6.25 6.58
N ILE A 55 -6.33 -5.12 6.68
CA ILE A 55 -6.46 -4.38 7.91
C ILE A 55 -7.89 -4.55 8.40
N ILE A 56 -8.05 -4.97 9.66
CA ILE A 56 -9.35 -5.05 10.28
C ILE A 56 -9.50 -3.82 11.15
N LEU A 57 -10.54 -3.05 10.87
CA LEU A 57 -10.83 -1.80 11.56
C LEU A 57 -12.09 -1.97 12.39
N ARG A 58 -12.14 -1.28 13.52
CA ARG A 58 -13.33 -1.25 14.36
C ARG A 58 -13.87 0.16 14.38
N SER A 59 -15.12 0.32 13.96
CA SER A 59 -15.77 1.62 13.95
C SER A 59 -16.21 2.01 15.36
N ASP A 60 -16.54 3.28 15.53
CA ASP A 60 -17.05 3.79 16.81
C ASP A 60 -18.36 3.13 17.23
N HIS A 61 -19.09 2.59 16.27
CA HIS A 61 -20.36 1.92 16.55
C HIS A 61 -20.23 0.42 16.77
N GLY A 62 -19.00 -0.08 16.80
CA GLY A 62 -18.75 -1.48 17.11
C GLY A 62 -18.80 -2.41 15.93
N TYR A 63 -18.88 -1.89 14.72
CA TYR A 63 -18.76 -2.70 13.51
C TYR A 63 -17.32 -2.91 13.14
N TYR A 64 -17.07 -3.96 12.38
CA TYR A 64 -15.73 -4.28 11.89
C TYR A 64 -15.71 -4.14 10.37
N LYS A 65 -14.64 -3.57 9.86
CA LYS A 65 -14.44 -3.38 8.42
C LYS A 65 -13.12 -4.01 8.03
N THR A 66 -13.04 -4.40 6.77
CA THR A 66 -11.79 -4.93 6.23
C THR A 66 -11.32 -4.05 5.09
N VAL A 67 -10.03 -3.82 5.02
CA VAL A 67 -9.41 -3.08 3.92
C VAL A 67 -8.26 -3.93 3.40
N TYR A 68 -8.30 -4.24 2.12
CA TYR A 68 -7.23 -4.98 1.47
C TYR A 68 -6.35 -3.99 0.72
N GLU A 69 -5.04 -4.04 0.98
CA GLU A 69 -4.09 -3.11 0.39
C GLU A 69 -2.92 -3.84 -0.24
N GLU A 70 -2.38 -3.23 -1.28
CA GLU A 70 -1.17 -3.71 -1.94
C GLU A 70 -0.16 -2.59 -2.02
N ILE A 71 1.12 -2.94 -1.97
CA ILE A 71 2.19 -1.97 -2.18
C ILE A 71 2.20 -1.58 -3.66
N ARG A 72 2.16 -0.28 -3.92
CA ARG A 72 2.31 0.29 -5.25
C ARG A 72 3.61 1.06 -5.32
N VAL A 73 4.28 0.98 -6.45
CA VAL A 73 5.55 1.65 -6.68
C VAL A 73 5.33 2.70 -7.76
N TRP A 74 5.89 3.88 -7.55
CA TRP A 74 5.78 4.95 -8.53
C TRP A 74 6.53 4.58 -9.80
N ASP A 75 6.06 5.10 -10.94
CA ASP A 75 6.80 5.01 -12.19
C ASP A 75 8.08 5.82 -12.08
N GLU A 76 9.08 5.40 -12.83
CA GLU A 76 10.34 6.15 -12.88
C GLU A 76 10.12 7.57 -13.33
N ASP A 77 9.20 7.78 -14.27
CA ASP A 77 8.88 9.12 -14.77
C ASP A 77 8.32 10.01 -13.68
N GLU A 78 7.54 9.46 -12.77
CA GLU A 78 7.02 10.21 -11.63
C GLU A 78 8.10 10.44 -10.60
N TRP A 79 8.92 9.44 -10.35
CA TRP A 79 9.96 9.51 -9.31
C TRP A 79 10.98 10.61 -9.62
N ILE A 80 11.25 10.86 -10.89
CA ILE A 80 12.26 11.84 -11.25
C ILE A 80 11.92 13.25 -10.75
N TYR A 81 10.65 13.54 -10.55
CA TYR A 81 10.23 14.86 -10.05
C TYR A 81 10.39 14.99 -8.54
N PHE A 82 10.51 13.88 -7.81
CA PHE A 82 10.48 13.90 -6.36
C PHE A 82 11.67 13.22 -5.72
N CYS A 83 12.58 12.70 -6.53
CA CYS A 83 13.66 11.85 -6.03
C CYS A 83 14.63 12.59 -5.10
N ASN A 84 14.67 13.91 -5.18
CA ASN A 84 15.53 14.71 -4.30
C ASN A 84 14.84 15.17 -3.03
N ASP A 85 13.55 14.93 -2.89
CA ASP A 85 12.82 15.31 -1.68
C ASP A 85 12.97 14.19 -0.65
N PRO A 86 13.64 14.45 0.47
CA PRO A 86 13.87 13.39 1.47
C PRO A 86 12.58 12.93 2.15
N ASN A 87 11.49 13.69 2.01
CA ASN A 87 10.21 13.31 2.60
C ASN A 87 9.36 12.44 1.67
N ARG A 88 9.86 12.16 0.48
CA ARG A 88 9.12 11.35 -0.49
C ARG A 88 9.73 9.98 -0.59
N TYR A 89 8.86 8.98 -0.67
CA TYR A 89 9.26 7.60 -0.90
C TYR A 89 8.50 7.10 -2.13
N PRO A 90 9.13 6.31 -3.00
CA PRO A 90 8.53 5.95 -4.29
C PRO A 90 7.54 4.79 -4.20
N ALA A 91 6.89 4.61 -3.07
CA ALA A 91 5.92 3.54 -2.89
C ALA A 91 4.88 3.96 -1.86
N TYR A 92 3.74 3.30 -1.89
CA TYR A 92 2.65 3.54 -0.95
C TYR A 92 1.74 2.32 -0.90
N TRP A 93 0.92 2.24 0.15
CA TRP A 93 -0.10 1.21 0.25
C TRP A 93 -1.36 1.71 -0.44
N GLU A 94 -1.90 0.91 -1.34
CA GLU A 94 -3.09 1.27 -2.10
C GLU A 94 -4.22 0.31 -1.76
N PRO A 95 -5.40 0.83 -1.35
CA PRO A 95 -6.58 -0.02 -1.20
C PRO A 95 -6.99 -0.56 -2.57
N VAL A 96 -7.27 -1.86 -2.62
CA VAL A 96 -7.61 -2.55 -3.86
C VAL A 96 -8.92 -3.30 -3.64
N GLU A 97 -9.78 -3.27 -4.65
CA GLU A 97 -11.00 -4.05 -4.59
C GLU A 97 -10.68 -5.54 -4.65
N SER A 98 -11.38 -6.31 -3.82
CA SER A 98 -11.14 -7.74 -3.77
C SER A 98 -12.36 -8.42 -3.17
N SER A 99 -12.37 -9.73 -3.21
CA SER A 99 -13.45 -10.50 -2.57
C SER A 99 -13.42 -10.37 -1.05
N ILE A 100 -12.30 -9.90 -0.48
CA ILE A 100 -12.21 -9.64 0.96
C ILE A 100 -13.13 -8.47 1.35
N ASN A 101 -13.29 -7.49 0.47
CA ASN A 101 -14.00 -6.24 0.77
C ASN A 101 -15.43 -6.23 0.26
N THR A 102 -16.02 -7.40 -0.01
CA THR A 102 -17.35 -7.45 -0.61
C THR A 102 -18.47 -6.99 0.32
N LYS A 103 -18.22 -7.02 1.62
CA LYS A 103 -19.21 -6.64 2.60
C LYS A 103 -18.80 -5.32 3.24
N SER A 104 -19.78 -4.44 3.48
CA SER A 104 -19.50 -3.11 4.03
C SER A 104 -18.97 -3.19 5.46
N PHE A 105 -19.47 -4.13 6.25
CA PHE A 105 -19.03 -4.29 7.64
C PHE A 105 -19.47 -5.64 8.18
N TYR A 106 -18.85 -6.02 9.30
CA TYR A 106 -19.14 -7.27 10.00
C TYR A 106 -19.54 -6.95 11.43
N GLY A 107 -20.38 -7.79 12.01
CA GLY A 107 -20.86 -7.60 13.38
C GLY A 107 -19.80 -7.98 14.43
N THR A 108 -18.92 -8.91 14.11
CA THR A 108 -17.88 -9.35 15.03
C THR A 108 -16.55 -9.45 14.30
N GLN A 109 -15.47 -9.43 15.09
CA GLN A 109 -14.13 -9.61 14.53
C GLN A 109 -13.99 -11.02 13.94
N GLU A 110 -14.58 -12.02 14.59
CA GLU A 110 -14.54 -13.40 14.09
C GLU A 110 -15.18 -13.52 12.72
N ASP A 111 -16.28 -12.82 12.49
CA ASP A 111 -16.94 -12.83 11.18
C ASP A 111 -16.05 -12.19 10.14
N ALA A 112 -15.36 -11.11 10.47
CA ALA A 112 -14.42 -10.47 9.57
C ALA A 112 -13.27 -11.40 9.22
N ILE A 113 -12.70 -12.05 10.21
CA ILE A 113 -11.59 -13.00 10.01
C ILE A 113 -12.05 -14.17 9.14
N LYS A 114 -13.25 -14.68 9.40
CA LYS A 114 -13.78 -15.77 8.61
C LYS A 114 -13.93 -15.39 7.15
N ALA A 115 -14.46 -14.20 6.89
CA ALA A 115 -14.61 -13.71 5.52
C ALA A 115 -13.25 -13.59 4.83
N ILE A 116 -12.23 -13.11 5.55
CA ILE A 116 -10.88 -13.00 5.01
C ILE A 116 -10.33 -14.38 4.66
N THR A 117 -10.39 -15.32 5.59
CA THR A 117 -9.78 -16.64 5.39
C THR A 117 -10.50 -17.47 4.34
N GLU A 118 -11.75 -17.17 4.06
CA GLU A 118 -12.53 -17.85 3.02
C GLU A 118 -12.41 -17.17 1.67
N SER A 119 -11.69 -16.05 1.58
CA SER A 119 -11.56 -15.32 0.32
C SER A 119 -10.54 -15.98 -0.60
N HIS A 120 -10.72 -15.71 -1.89
CA HIS A 120 -9.78 -16.19 -2.91
C HIS A 120 -8.37 -15.58 -2.69
N GLU A 121 -8.31 -14.31 -2.34
CA GLU A 121 -7.04 -13.64 -2.11
C GLU A 121 -6.29 -14.25 -0.94
N TYR A 122 -7.01 -14.67 0.09
CA TYR A 122 -6.34 -15.28 1.24
C TYR A 122 -5.63 -16.57 0.81
N GLU A 123 -6.32 -17.40 0.05
CA GLU A 123 -5.72 -18.65 -0.43
C GLU A 123 -4.52 -18.37 -1.31
N MET A 124 -4.61 -17.39 -2.19
CA MET A 124 -3.54 -17.10 -3.13
C MET A 124 -2.32 -16.47 -2.49
N TYR A 125 -2.51 -15.58 -1.52
CA TYR A 125 -1.43 -14.70 -1.08
C TYR A 125 -1.09 -14.78 0.40
N PHE A 126 -2.00 -15.30 1.24
CA PHE A 126 -1.81 -15.24 2.69
C PHE A 126 -1.61 -16.60 3.35
N ALA A 127 -2.31 -17.59 2.86
CA ALA A 127 -2.28 -18.92 3.46
C ALA A 127 -0.95 -19.64 3.31
#